data_c02859afabf879b25600f5a6d0ead22a
#
_entry.id   c02859afabf879b25600f5a6d0ead22a
#
_cell.length_a   1.000
_cell.length_b   1.000
_cell.length_c   1.000
_cell.angle_alpha   90.00
_cell.angle_beta   90.00
_cell.angle_gamma   90.00
#
_symmetry.space_group_name_H-M   'P 1'
#
loop_
_entity.id
_entity.type
_entity.pdbx_description
1 polymer ?
#
loop_
_entity_poly.entity_id
_entity_poly.type
_entity_poly.pdbx_seq_one_letter_code
_entity_poly.pdbx_strand_id
1 'polypeptide(L)'
;MVHYEPHDLGSEKQARAEKKARDRFDSDADVELVKWAMSSKRGRSLVWWLLSESGIWHTSFSPNAMQMAFAEGNRNLGLKVLANIHLGCPQMEATMRKENQSGRNDDDAERT
;
A
#
# COMPACT_ATOMS: atom_id res chain seq x y z
N MET A 1 -20.91 5.49 42.71
CA MET A 1 -19.67 6.29 42.67
C MET A 1 -18.62 5.54 41.86
N VAL A 2 -18.18 6.14 40.79
CA VAL A 2 -17.13 5.50 40.00
C VAL A 2 -15.81 5.63 40.75
N HIS A 3 -15.25 4.48 41.12
CA HIS A 3 -14.00 4.46 41.84
C HIS A 3 -12.85 4.54 40.79
N TYR A 4 -12.16 5.65 40.81
CA TYR A 4 -11.02 5.85 39.91
C TYR A 4 -9.74 5.38 40.59
N GLU A 5 -9.16 4.34 40.05
CA GLU A 5 -7.89 3.80 40.54
C GLU A 5 -6.74 4.22 39.64
N PRO A 6 -5.67 4.83 40.20
CA PRO A 6 -4.53 5.30 39.38
C PRO A 6 -3.86 4.21 38.56
N HIS A 7 -3.87 2.96 39.02
CA HIS A 7 -3.25 1.86 38.24
C HIS A 7 -4.07 1.49 37.00
N ASP A 8 -5.36 1.81 36.92
CA ASP A 8 -6.17 1.62 35.71
C ASP A 8 -5.68 2.53 34.60
N LEU A 9 -5.30 3.76 34.92
CA LEU A 9 -4.73 4.68 33.97
C LEU A 9 -3.37 4.19 33.45
N GLY A 10 -2.58 3.58 34.35
CA GLY A 10 -1.30 2.97 34.00
C GLY A 10 -1.49 1.79 33.06
N SER A 11 -2.51 0.94 33.32
CA SER A 11 -2.85 -0.20 32.46
C SER A 11 -3.30 0.25 31.08
N GLU A 12 -4.11 1.32 30.99
CA GLU A 12 -4.54 1.88 29.72
C GLU A 12 -3.37 2.44 28.91
N LYS A 13 -2.45 3.15 29.55
CA LYS A 13 -1.24 3.66 28.90
C LYS A 13 -0.37 2.53 28.39
N GLN A 14 -0.22 1.47 29.18
CA GLN A 14 0.56 0.29 28.80
C GLN A 14 -0.09 -0.42 27.62
N ALA A 15 -1.41 -0.59 27.62
CA ALA A 15 -2.16 -1.22 26.54
C ALA A 15 -2.01 -0.41 25.25
N ARG A 16 -2.07 0.92 25.31
CA ARG A 16 -1.86 1.80 24.15
C ARG A 16 -0.44 1.71 23.61
N ALA A 17 0.56 1.64 24.53
CA ALA A 17 1.95 1.51 24.15
C ALA A 17 2.21 0.17 23.47
N GLU A 18 1.63 -0.92 24.00
CA GLU A 18 1.74 -2.26 23.42
C GLU A 18 1.06 -2.32 22.05
N LYS A 19 -0.10 -1.67 21.90
CA LYS A 19 -0.81 -1.59 20.63
C LYS A 19 0.02 -0.80 19.61
N LYS A 20 0.58 0.34 19.98
CA LYS A 20 1.46 1.13 19.12
C LYS A 20 2.68 0.32 18.70
N ALA A 21 3.29 -0.43 19.61
CA ALA A 21 4.44 -1.26 19.30
C ALA A 21 4.07 -2.36 18.31
N ARG A 22 2.91 -3.01 18.48
CA ARG A 22 2.43 -4.03 17.53
C ARG A 22 2.11 -3.43 16.17
N ASP A 23 1.40 -2.29 16.14
CA ASP A 23 1.05 -1.61 14.90
C ASP A 23 2.31 -1.20 14.13
N ARG A 24 3.33 -0.72 14.84
CA ARG A 24 4.63 -0.37 14.24
C ARG A 24 5.35 -1.60 13.70
N PHE A 25 5.36 -2.68 14.47
CA PHE A 25 5.97 -3.95 14.05
C PHE A 25 5.28 -4.48 12.80
N ASP A 26 3.95 -4.48 12.76
CA ASP A 26 3.18 -4.94 11.61
C ASP A 26 3.43 -4.04 10.39
N SER A 27 3.50 -2.74 10.60
CA SER A 27 3.80 -1.77 9.53
C SER A 27 5.20 -1.99 8.97
N ASP A 28 6.19 -2.23 9.83
CA ASP A 28 7.56 -2.52 9.40
C ASP A 28 7.64 -3.84 8.64
N ALA A 29 6.90 -4.86 9.08
CA ALA A 29 6.82 -6.14 8.40
C ALA A 29 6.20 -5.98 7.00
N ASP A 30 5.17 -5.15 6.86
CA ASP A 30 4.55 -4.85 5.58
C ASP A 30 5.52 -4.16 4.63
N VAL A 31 6.30 -3.20 5.13
CA VAL A 31 7.33 -2.51 4.35
C VAL A 31 8.38 -3.51 3.87
N GLU A 32 8.85 -4.40 4.75
CA GLU A 32 9.85 -5.41 4.38
C GLU A 32 9.30 -6.39 3.33
N LEU A 33 8.03 -6.77 3.44
CA LEU A 33 7.38 -7.64 2.47
C LEU A 33 7.32 -6.97 1.09
N VAL A 34 6.96 -5.71 1.05
CA VAL A 34 6.93 -4.95 -0.19
C VAL A 34 8.34 -4.79 -0.78
N LYS A 35 9.35 -4.51 0.06
CA LYS A 35 10.75 -4.46 -0.38
C LYS A 35 11.17 -5.79 -1.02
N TRP A 36 10.79 -6.90 -0.41
CA TRP A 36 11.07 -8.23 -0.96
C TRP A 36 10.44 -8.39 -2.35
N ALA A 37 9.17 -8.04 -2.49
CA ALA A 37 8.48 -8.13 -3.77
C ALA A 37 9.14 -7.25 -4.84
N MET A 38 9.58 -6.06 -4.45
CA MET A 38 10.21 -5.10 -5.37
C MET A 38 11.66 -5.43 -5.69
N SER A 39 12.24 -6.43 -5.05
CA SER A 39 13.65 -6.80 -5.25
C SER A 39 13.89 -7.59 -6.53
N SER A 40 12.86 -8.12 -7.17
CA SER A 40 12.96 -8.85 -8.42
C SER A 40 12.10 -8.20 -9.50
N LYS A 41 12.49 -8.39 -10.75
CA LYS A 41 11.72 -7.88 -11.89
C LYS A 41 10.31 -8.48 -11.92
N ARG A 42 10.21 -9.75 -11.59
CA ARG A 42 8.93 -10.48 -11.56
C ARG A 42 8.03 -9.95 -10.47
N GLY A 43 8.59 -9.70 -9.29
CA GLY A 43 7.86 -9.09 -8.17
C GLY A 43 7.40 -7.68 -8.51
N ARG A 44 8.25 -6.87 -9.13
CA ARG A 44 7.89 -5.53 -9.58
C ARG A 44 6.77 -5.56 -10.62
N SER A 45 6.76 -6.54 -11.51
CA SER A 45 5.68 -6.72 -12.49
C SER A 45 4.36 -7.03 -11.80
N LEU A 46 4.38 -7.90 -10.77
CA LEU A 46 3.19 -8.21 -10.00
C LEU A 46 2.65 -6.96 -9.29
N VAL A 47 3.54 -6.21 -8.64
CA VAL A 47 3.16 -4.99 -7.93
C VAL A 47 2.59 -3.97 -8.92
N TRP A 48 3.20 -3.80 -10.08
CA TRP A 48 2.70 -2.91 -11.13
C TRP A 48 1.29 -3.29 -11.57
N TRP A 49 1.05 -4.58 -11.76
CA TRP A 49 -0.28 -5.07 -12.13
C TRP A 49 -1.30 -4.76 -11.03
N LEU A 50 -0.97 -5.02 -9.76
CA LEU A 50 -1.85 -4.72 -8.63
C LEU A 50 -2.17 -3.22 -8.54
N LEU A 51 -1.16 -2.37 -8.69
CA LEU A 51 -1.35 -0.92 -8.66
C LEU A 51 -2.24 -0.45 -9.81
N SER A 52 -2.06 -1.02 -11.00
CA SER A 52 -2.88 -0.69 -12.15
C SER A 52 -4.34 -1.10 -11.95
N GLU A 53 -4.57 -2.31 -11.42
CA GLU A 53 -5.90 -2.80 -11.12
C GLU A 53 -6.59 -2.00 -10.00
N SER A 54 -5.80 -1.45 -9.07
CA SER A 54 -6.35 -0.63 -7.97
C SER A 54 -6.87 0.72 -8.43
N GLY A 55 -6.49 1.17 -9.64
CA GLY A 55 -6.95 2.43 -10.20
C GLY A 55 -6.30 3.68 -9.61
N ILE A 56 -5.11 3.57 -9.02
CA ILE A 56 -4.44 4.73 -8.40
C ILE A 56 -4.06 5.81 -9.42
N TRP A 57 -3.98 5.44 -10.72
CA TRP A 57 -3.64 6.37 -11.79
C TRP A 57 -4.86 7.13 -12.32
N HIS A 58 -6.04 6.80 -11.83
CA HIS A 58 -7.30 7.37 -12.30
C HIS A 58 -8.07 8.01 -11.15
N THR A 59 -8.99 8.91 -11.49
CA THR A 59 -9.93 9.45 -10.52
C THR A 59 -10.97 8.38 -10.19
N SER A 60 -11.40 8.34 -8.92
CA SER A 60 -12.47 7.45 -8.47
C SER A 60 -13.86 8.08 -8.62
N PHE A 61 -13.95 9.30 -9.14
CA PHE A 61 -15.23 10.00 -9.27
C PHE A 61 -16.20 9.23 -10.15
N SER A 62 -17.41 9.08 -9.64
CA SER A 62 -18.54 8.48 -10.35
C SER A 62 -19.82 9.13 -9.87
N PRO A 63 -20.83 9.36 -10.76
CA PRO A 63 -22.14 9.84 -10.31
C PRO A 63 -22.89 8.81 -9.45
N ASN A 64 -22.48 7.55 -9.47
CA ASN A 64 -23.04 6.50 -8.63
C ASN A 64 -22.20 6.38 -7.34
N ALA A 65 -22.83 6.66 -6.19
CA ALA A 65 -22.14 6.70 -4.90
C ALA A 65 -21.54 5.35 -4.51
N MET A 66 -22.20 4.23 -4.82
CA MET A 66 -21.69 2.89 -4.52
C MET A 66 -20.49 2.55 -5.36
N GLN A 67 -20.50 2.87 -6.63
CA GLN A 67 -19.36 2.67 -7.53
C GLN A 67 -18.19 3.52 -7.10
N MET A 68 -18.44 4.77 -6.72
CA MET A 68 -17.39 5.66 -6.24
C MET A 68 -16.76 5.13 -4.95
N ALA A 69 -17.56 4.67 -3.99
CA ALA A 69 -17.06 4.09 -2.74
C ALA A 69 -16.23 2.84 -3.00
N PHE A 70 -16.65 1.98 -3.91
CA PHE A 70 -15.91 0.78 -4.30
C PHE A 70 -14.56 1.15 -4.93
N ALA A 71 -14.57 2.09 -5.87
CA ALA A 71 -13.37 2.57 -6.53
C ALA A 71 -12.40 3.22 -5.55
N GLU A 72 -12.91 3.98 -4.58
CA GLU A 72 -12.09 4.59 -3.52
C GLU A 72 -11.45 3.52 -2.63
N GLY A 73 -12.18 2.44 -2.30
CA GLY A 73 -11.65 1.33 -1.52
C GLY A 73 -10.49 0.64 -2.23
N ASN A 74 -10.65 0.35 -3.52
CA ASN A 74 -9.59 -0.24 -4.34
C ASN A 74 -8.39 0.68 -4.45
N ARG A 75 -8.63 1.97 -4.69
CA ARG A 75 -7.60 2.99 -4.81
C ARG A 75 -6.81 3.12 -3.51
N ASN A 76 -7.49 3.10 -2.37
CA ASN A 76 -6.85 3.18 -1.05
C ASN A 76 -5.89 2.02 -0.82
N LEU A 77 -6.24 0.81 -1.25
CA LEU A 77 -5.35 -0.34 -1.14
C LEU A 77 -4.08 -0.11 -1.98
N GLY A 78 -4.24 0.34 -3.22
CA GLY A 78 -3.10 0.67 -4.08
C GLY A 78 -2.21 1.74 -3.49
N LEU A 79 -2.80 2.78 -2.88
CA LEU A 79 -2.05 3.84 -2.23
C LEU A 79 -1.26 3.34 -1.01
N LYS A 80 -1.78 2.36 -0.27
CA LYS A 80 -1.04 1.72 0.83
C LYS A 80 0.18 0.98 0.32
N VAL A 81 0.04 0.23 -0.76
CA VAL A 81 1.17 -0.47 -1.39
C VAL A 81 2.22 0.54 -1.86
N LEU A 82 1.79 1.60 -2.53
CA LEU A 82 2.69 2.65 -3.01
C LEU A 82 3.42 3.34 -1.85
N ALA A 83 2.71 3.61 -0.76
CA ALA A 83 3.31 4.21 0.44
C ALA A 83 4.40 3.31 1.02
N ASN A 84 4.19 2.00 1.03
CA ASN A 84 5.20 1.05 1.52
C ASN A 84 6.42 0.98 0.59
N ILE A 85 6.23 1.15 -0.71
CA ILE A 85 7.35 1.27 -1.65
C ILE A 85 8.16 2.53 -1.31
N HIS A 86 7.49 3.66 -1.09
CA HIS A 86 8.15 4.93 -0.76
C HIS A 86 8.91 4.87 0.55
N LEU A 87 8.39 4.11 1.53
CA LEU A 87 9.05 3.94 2.82
C LEU A 87 10.25 3.00 2.76
N GLY A 88 10.15 1.92 1.99
CA GLY A 88 11.15 0.84 2.00
C GLY A 88 12.17 0.90 0.87
N CYS A 89 11.72 1.24 -0.34
CA CYS A 89 12.56 1.19 -1.54
C CYS A 89 12.09 2.20 -2.60
N PRO A 90 12.14 3.51 -2.30
CA PRO A 90 11.59 4.54 -3.20
C PRO A 90 12.22 4.51 -4.60
N GLN A 91 13.49 4.11 -4.71
CA GLN A 91 14.20 4.03 -5.98
C GLN A 91 13.62 2.95 -6.90
N MET A 92 12.97 1.94 -6.35
CA MET A 92 12.41 0.84 -7.14
C MET A 92 11.13 1.22 -7.87
N GLU A 93 10.46 2.28 -7.46
CA GLU A 93 9.27 2.78 -8.16
C GLU A 93 9.61 3.16 -9.61
N ALA A 94 10.66 3.94 -9.80
CA ALA A 94 11.09 4.35 -11.14
C ALA A 94 11.48 3.15 -12.00
N THR A 95 12.20 2.19 -11.40
CA THR A 95 12.59 0.94 -12.07
C THR A 95 11.36 0.16 -12.53
N MET A 96 10.38 0.00 -11.63
CA MET A 96 9.13 -0.69 -11.92
C MET A 96 8.37 -0.03 -13.08
N ARG A 97 8.24 1.29 -13.05
CA ARG A 97 7.56 2.04 -14.10
C ARG A 97 8.25 1.86 -15.45
N LYS A 98 9.58 1.99 -15.46
CA LYS A 98 10.38 1.85 -16.67
C LYS A 98 10.23 0.46 -17.28
N GLU A 99 10.32 -0.57 -16.47
CA GLU A 99 10.22 -1.95 -16.94
C GLU A 99 8.86 -2.25 -17.56
N ASN A 100 7.80 -1.78 -16.92
CA ASN A 100 6.43 -2.16 -17.33
C ASN A 100 5.88 -1.26 -18.44
N GLN A 101 6.24 0.01 -18.46
CA GLN A 101 5.84 0.90 -19.54
C GLN A 101 6.57 0.56 -20.85
N SER A 102 7.87 0.27 -20.77
CA SER A 102 8.66 -0.14 -21.92
C SER A 102 8.18 -1.47 -22.50
N GLY A 103 7.90 -2.45 -21.61
CA GLY A 103 7.37 -3.75 -22.04
C GLY A 103 6.04 -3.65 -22.76
N ARG A 104 5.15 -2.77 -22.28
CA ARG A 104 3.85 -2.54 -22.91
C ARG A 104 4.00 -1.89 -24.27
N ASN A 105 4.90 -0.95 -24.39
CA ASN A 105 5.18 -0.28 -25.68
C ASN A 105 5.75 -1.25 -26.69
N ASP A 106 6.63 -2.14 -26.26
CA ASP A 106 7.21 -3.18 -27.14
C ASP A 106 6.14 -4.14 -27.62
N ASP A 107 5.23 -4.57 -26.75
CA ASP A 107 4.12 -5.43 -27.10
C ASP A 107 3.19 -4.77 -28.11
N ASP A 108 2.89 -3.49 -27.91
CA ASP A 108 2.05 -2.72 -28.84
C ASP A 108 2.74 -2.55 -30.20
N ALA A 109 4.06 -2.37 -30.22
CA ALA A 109 4.83 -2.28 -31.47
C ALA A 109 4.82 -3.61 -32.21
N GLU A 110 4.89 -4.73 -31.54
CA GLU A 110 4.85 -6.06 -32.15
C GLU A 110 3.48 -6.40 -32.73
N ARG A 111 2.42 -5.79 -32.22
CA ARG A 111 1.05 -6.05 -32.69
C ARG A 111 0.70 -5.25 -33.96
N THR A 112 1.49 -4.30 -34.30
CA THR A 112 1.31 -3.54 -35.53
C THR A 112 2.16 -4.11 -36.67
#